data_f3f9398500e46f23e32e675468e64b5d
#
_entry.id   f3f9398500e46f23e32e675468e64b5d
#
_cell.length_a   1.000
_cell.length_b   1.000
_cell.length_c   1.000
_cell.angle_alpha   90.00
_cell.angle_beta   90.00
_cell.angle_gamma   90.00
#
_symmetry.space_group_name_H-M   'P 1'
#
loop_
_entity.id
_entity.type
_entity.pdbx_description
1 polymer ?
#
loop_
_entity_poly.entity_id
_entity_poly.type
_entity_poly.pdbx_seq_one_letter_code
_entity_poly.pdbx_strand_id
1 'polypeptide(L)'
;FLRYFVFKKISYSLAISLMVISGFWFLVYDMNGIRQGLSLSFVAVAIFYTYKKNLKMYFVFALLAVFSHYSSVVFLPFYFLMKINFSKTAMILLISFSFLLNLFGISEYFFSLVMQYGGGVFSEKSTAYSQIDGYNSNALFSFGVLHRLAIFLITMILVNKIPADARLKKIFMVAAFINFFVYLTLSRYELIATRGSLS
;
A
#
# COMPACT_ATOMS: atom_id res chain seq x y z
N PHE A 1 -12.70 9.74 -12.23
CA PHE A 1 -12.16 10.85 -13.02
C PHE A 1 -10.68 11.13 -12.71
N LEU A 2 -10.29 11.32 -11.44
CA LEU A 2 -8.89 11.60 -11.03
C LEU A 2 -7.91 10.51 -11.48
N ARG A 3 -8.25 9.23 -11.30
CA ARG A 3 -7.42 8.10 -11.75
C ARG A 3 -7.26 8.11 -13.28
N TYR A 4 -8.35 8.37 -14.02
CA TYR A 4 -8.29 8.49 -15.47
C TYR A 4 -7.27 9.54 -15.92
N PHE A 5 -7.27 10.71 -15.25
CA PHE A 5 -6.30 11.77 -15.55
C PHE A 5 -4.86 11.29 -15.36
N VAL A 6 -4.56 10.59 -14.25
CA VAL A 6 -3.23 10.05 -13.96
C VAL A 6 -2.83 8.99 -14.99
N PHE A 7 -3.72 8.04 -15.28
CA PHE A 7 -3.41 6.97 -16.23
C PHE A 7 -3.21 7.48 -17.66
N LYS A 8 -4.00 8.46 -18.10
CA LYS A 8 -3.79 9.13 -19.40
C LYS A 8 -2.39 9.76 -19.51
N LYS A 9 -1.78 10.18 -18.40
CA LYS A 9 -0.47 10.85 -18.39
C LYS A 9 0.72 9.89 -18.21
N ILE A 10 0.50 8.73 -17.61
CA ILE A 10 1.60 7.82 -17.21
C ILE A 10 1.54 6.49 -17.97
N SER A 11 0.35 6.04 -18.37
CA SER A 11 0.18 4.71 -18.96
C SER A 11 0.61 4.66 -20.43
N TYR A 12 1.29 3.57 -20.78
CA TYR A 12 1.60 3.24 -22.17
C TYR A 12 0.34 2.94 -23.00
N SER A 13 -0.62 2.24 -22.39
CA SER A 13 -1.93 1.91 -22.99
C SER A 13 -3.05 2.26 -22.03
N LEU A 14 -3.77 3.33 -22.34
CA LEU A 14 -4.92 3.77 -21.55
C LEU A 14 -6.02 2.70 -21.51
N ALA A 15 -6.25 2.02 -22.62
CA ALA A 15 -7.27 0.97 -22.72
C ALA A 15 -7.00 -0.18 -21.73
N ILE A 16 -5.78 -0.71 -21.70
CA ILE A 16 -5.40 -1.77 -20.77
C ILE A 16 -5.54 -1.28 -19.32
N SER A 17 -5.09 -0.07 -19.03
CA SER A 17 -5.20 0.48 -17.66
C SER A 17 -6.65 0.65 -17.23
N LEU A 18 -7.53 1.09 -18.10
CA LEU A 18 -8.96 1.20 -17.82
C LEU A 18 -9.62 -0.17 -17.67
N MET A 19 -9.24 -1.18 -18.45
CA MET A 19 -9.74 -2.54 -18.28
C MET A 19 -9.35 -3.14 -16.92
N VAL A 20 -8.11 -2.93 -16.47
CA VAL A 20 -7.64 -3.40 -15.16
C VAL A 20 -8.41 -2.70 -14.03
N ILE A 21 -8.65 -1.38 -14.14
CA ILE A 21 -9.37 -0.63 -13.11
C ILE A 21 -10.86 -0.97 -13.08
N SER A 22 -11.51 -1.00 -14.25
CA SER A 22 -12.96 -1.26 -14.33
C SER A 22 -13.33 -2.72 -14.00
N GLY A 23 -12.37 -3.65 -14.12
CA GLY A 23 -12.58 -5.03 -13.72
C GLY A 23 -12.64 -5.19 -12.19
N PHE A 24 -11.51 -5.56 -11.60
CA PHE A 24 -11.45 -5.94 -10.19
C PHE A 24 -11.53 -4.74 -9.24
N TRP A 25 -10.79 -3.65 -9.55
CA TRP A 25 -10.62 -2.52 -8.63
C TRP A 25 -11.89 -1.70 -8.44
N PHE A 26 -12.65 -1.47 -9.51
CA PHE A 26 -13.89 -0.72 -9.44
C PHE A 26 -14.92 -1.42 -8.56
N LEU A 27 -15.11 -2.73 -8.76
CA LEU A 27 -16.09 -3.50 -7.99
C LEU A 27 -15.71 -3.58 -6.50
N VAL A 28 -14.44 -3.83 -6.19
CA VAL A 28 -13.99 -4.06 -4.82
C VAL A 28 -13.87 -2.74 -4.04
N TYR A 29 -13.33 -1.69 -4.64
CA TYR A 29 -12.98 -0.47 -3.91
C TYR A 29 -13.91 0.72 -4.17
N ASP A 30 -14.42 0.89 -5.37
CA ASP A 30 -15.29 2.02 -5.66
C ASP A 30 -16.75 1.72 -5.31
N MET A 31 -17.20 0.46 -5.48
CA MET A 31 -18.57 0.08 -5.14
C MET A 31 -18.75 -0.27 -3.66
N ASN A 32 -17.80 -0.99 -3.04
CA ASN A 32 -17.91 -1.40 -1.64
C ASN A 32 -17.34 -0.36 -0.66
N GLY A 33 -16.48 0.54 -1.10
CA GLY A 33 -15.79 1.49 -0.23
C GLY A 33 -15.58 2.84 -0.89
N ILE A 34 -16.65 3.62 -1.13
CA ILE A 34 -16.58 4.94 -1.81
C ILE A 34 -15.47 5.82 -1.21
N ARG A 35 -15.35 5.86 0.14
CA ARG A 35 -14.31 6.62 0.82
C ARG A 35 -12.91 6.10 0.50
N GLN A 36 -12.75 4.78 0.42
CA GLN A 36 -11.48 4.14 0.08
C GLN A 36 -11.14 4.39 -1.39
N GLY A 37 -12.10 4.24 -2.30
CA GLY A 37 -11.94 4.53 -3.72
C GLY A 37 -11.54 5.99 -3.98
N LEU A 38 -12.17 6.94 -3.27
CA LEU A 38 -11.81 8.36 -3.33
C LEU A 38 -10.37 8.59 -2.82
N SER A 39 -10.03 8.02 -1.69
CA SER A 39 -8.69 8.11 -1.10
C SER A 39 -7.62 7.58 -2.05
N LEU A 40 -7.82 6.39 -2.64
CA LEU A 40 -6.89 5.82 -3.62
C LEU A 40 -6.76 6.69 -4.89
N SER A 41 -7.81 7.41 -5.26
CA SER A 41 -7.76 8.37 -6.36
C SER A 41 -6.84 9.55 -6.03
N PHE A 42 -6.91 10.07 -4.81
CA PHE A 42 -5.99 11.11 -4.33
C PHE A 42 -4.55 10.59 -4.18
N VAL A 43 -4.35 9.36 -3.69
CA VAL A 43 -3.02 8.72 -3.65
C VAL A 43 -2.42 8.62 -5.05
N ALA A 44 -3.19 8.20 -6.06
CA ALA A 44 -2.70 8.13 -7.43
C ALA A 44 -2.23 9.50 -7.95
N VAL A 45 -2.96 10.58 -7.64
CA VAL A 45 -2.56 11.95 -8.00
C VAL A 45 -1.32 12.38 -7.19
N ALA A 46 -1.23 12.04 -5.91
CA ALA A 46 -0.03 12.32 -5.10
C ALA A 46 1.22 11.65 -5.69
N ILE A 47 1.12 10.37 -6.07
CA ILE A 47 2.20 9.63 -6.74
C ILE A 47 2.59 10.30 -8.07
N PHE A 48 1.61 10.78 -8.85
CA PHE A 48 1.88 11.55 -10.06
C PHE A 48 2.69 12.83 -9.77
N TYR A 49 2.36 13.56 -8.70
CA TYR A 49 3.15 14.73 -8.29
C TYR A 49 4.51 14.37 -7.69
N THR A 50 4.68 13.19 -7.13
CA THR A 50 5.99 12.63 -6.80
C THR A 50 6.82 12.45 -8.08
N TYR A 51 6.23 11.91 -9.14
CA TYR A 51 6.88 11.81 -10.45
C TYR A 51 7.29 13.19 -10.99
N LYS A 52 6.42 14.20 -10.85
CA LYS A 52 6.69 15.59 -11.26
C LYS A 52 7.63 16.38 -10.33
N LYS A 53 8.13 15.78 -9.24
CA LYS A 53 8.99 16.44 -8.23
C LYS A 53 8.32 17.62 -7.51
N ASN A 54 7.00 17.67 -7.48
CA ASN A 54 6.25 18.75 -6.85
C ASN A 54 5.81 18.34 -5.43
N LEU A 55 6.62 18.71 -4.42
CA LEU A 55 6.38 18.38 -3.02
C LEU A 55 5.07 18.99 -2.50
N LYS A 56 4.77 20.25 -2.86
CA LYS A 56 3.58 20.94 -2.36
C LYS A 56 2.30 20.21 -2.79
N MET A 57 2.18 19.93 -4.09
CA MET A 57 1.02 19.23 -4.65
C MET A 57 0.94 17.78 -4.16
N TYR A 58 2.09 17.12 -3.95
CA TYR A 58 2.12 15.81 -3.33
C TYR A 58 1.43 15.83 -1.97
N PHE A 59 1.83 16.73 -1.07
CA PHE A 59 1.24 16.78 0.27
C PHE A 59 -0.23 17.19 0.27
N VAL A 60 -0.65 18.10 -0.61
CA VAL A 60 -2.07 18.45 -0.75
C VAL A 60 -2.90 17.20 -1.03
N PHE A 61 -2.52 16.41 -2.04
CA PHE A 61 -3.28 15.21 -2.40
C PHE A 61 -3.09 14.06 -1.41
N ALA A 62 -1.93 13.91 -0.80
CA ALA A 62 -1.70 12.92 0.25
C ALA A 62 -2.55 13.21 1.50
N LEU A 63 -2.68 14.46 1.92
CA LEU A 63 -3.57 14.85 3.02
C LEU A 63 -5.04 14.65 2.66
N LEU A 64 -5.48 15.03 1.46
CA LEU A 64 -6.84 14.75 0.98
C LEU A 64 -7.15 13.24 1.00
N ALA A 65 -6.16 12.40 0.67
CA ALA A 65 -6.30 10.95 0.77
C ALA A 65 -6.51 10.51 2.21
N VAL A 66 -5.71 11.01 3.16
CA VAL A 66 -5.84 10.69 4.59
C VAL A 66 -7.19 11.14 5.15
N PHE A 67 -7.64 12.35 4.82
CA PHE A 67 -8.97 12.84 5.24
C PHE A 67 -10.11 12.01 4.66
N SER A 68 -9.95 11.47 3.46
CA SER A 68 -10.95 10.57 2.87
C SER A 68 -10.93 9.19 3.51
N HIS A 69 -9.74 8.66 3.87
CA HIS A 69 -9.57 7.34 4.48
C HIS A 69 -8.25 7.25 5.24
N TYR A 70 -8.32 7.05 6.56
CA TYR A 70 -7.16 7.10 7.46
C TYR A 70 -6.02 6.14 7.10
N SER A 71 -6.30 4.97 6.52
CA SER A 71 -5.23 4.03 6.15
C SER A 71 -4.25 4.61 5.14
N SER A 72 -4.62 5.65 4.41
CA SER A 72 -3.75 6.34 3.46
C SER A 72 -2.61 7.13 4.11
N VAL A 73 -2.57 7.23 5.45
CA VAL A 73 -1.43 7.79 6.20
C VAL A 73 -0.11 7.10 5.84
N VAL A 74 -0.15 5.82 5.47
CA VAL A 74 1.01 5.04 5.01
C VAL A 74 1.71 5.68 3.80
N PHE A 75 0.98 6.48 3.01
CA PHE A 75 1.55 7.17 1.84
C PHE A 75 2.25 8.48 2.17
N LEU A 76 2.05 9.08 3.34
CA LEU A 76 2.69 10.35 3.69
C LEU A 76 4.22 10.33 3.57
N PRO A 77 4.94 9.27 3.95
CA PRO A 77 6.40 9.19 3.78
C PRO A 77 6.85 8.86 2.35
N PHE A 78 5.95 8.47 1.45
CA PHE A 78 6.32 7.96 0.11
C PHE A 78 7.24 8.90 -0.68
N TYR A 79 6.98 10.21 -0.65
CA TYR A 79 7.81 11.19 -1.34
C TYR A 79 9.26 11.19 -0.84
N PHE A 80 9.45 11.01 0.47
CA PHE A 80 10.78 10.96 1.09
C PHE A 80 11.47 9.62 0.81
N LEU A 81 10.71 8.52 0.83
CA LEU A 81 11.22 7.19 0.47
C LEU A 81 11.74 7.16 -0.97
N MET A 82 11.15 7.97 -1.86
CA MET A 82 11.66 8.14 -3.22
C MET A 82 13.04 8.82 -3.31
N LYS A 83 13.47 9.54 -2.26
CA LYS A 83 14.83 10.10 -2.20
C LYS A 83 15.88 9.05 -1.80
N ILE A 84 15.47 8.00 -1.10
CA ILE A 84 16.34 6.91 -0.68
C ILE A 84 16.58 5.97 -1.86
N ASN A 85 17.83 5.62 -2.08
CA ASN A 85 18.18 4.64 -3.09
C ASN A 85 18.21 3.23 -2.47
N PHE A 86 17.04 2.61 -2.35
CA PHE A 86 16.97 1.22 -1.93
C PHE A 86 17.59 0.31 -2.99
N SER A 87 18.63 -0.43 -2.62
CA SER A 87 19.09 -1.54 -3.44
C SER A 87 18.05 -2.69 -3.39
N LYS A 88 18.02 -3.52 -4.43
CA LYS A 88 17.17 -4.72 -4.43
C LYS A 88 17.46 -5.62 -3.22
N THR A 89 18.74 -5.76 -2.87
CA THR A 89 19.19 -6.52 -1.70
C THR A 89 18.62 -5.94 -0.41
N ALA A 90 18.67 -4.60 -0.22
CA ALA A 90 18.10 -3.95 0.96
C ALA A 90 16.59 -4.18 1.07
N MET A 91 15.85 -4.11 -0.05
CA MET A 91 14.40 -4.41 -0.06
C MET A 91 14.13 -5.86 0.37
N ILE A 92 14.88 -6.82 -0.16
CA ILE A 92 14.75 -8.24 0.20
C ILE A 92 15.06 -8.45 1.67
N LEU A 93 16.15 -7.86 2.19
CA LEU A 93 16.53 -7.98 3.60
C LEU A 93 15.45 -7.39 4.53
N LEU A 94 14.87 -6.24 4.19
CA LEU A 94 13.79 -5.64 4.98
C LEU A 94 12.52 -6.50 4.96
N ILE A 95 12.18 -7.10 3.82
CA ILE A 95 11.05 -8.03 3.71
C ILE A 95 11.32 -9.29 4.54
N SER A 96 12.53 -9.87 4.43
CA SER A 96 12.90 -11.05 5.21
C SER A 96 12.88 -10.75 6.71
N PHE A 97 13.37 -9.59 7.12
CA PHE A 97 13.29 -9.13 8.49
C PHE A 97 11.84 -8.99 8.98
N SER A 98 10.97 -8.35 8.19
CA SER A 98 9.54 -8.24 8.49
C SER A 98 8.87 -9.62 8.60
N PHE A 99 9.25 -10.56 7.74
CA PHE A 99 8.75 -11.94 7.81
C PHE A 99 9.17 -12.61 9.13
N LEU A 100 10.43 -12.48 9.54
CA LEU A 100 10.92 -13.03 10.81
C LEU A 100 10.22 -12.39 12.01
N LEU A 101 10.07 -11.06 12.03
CA LEU A 101 9.33 -10.37 13.10
C LEU A 101 7.91 -10.92 13.26
N ASN A 102 7.26 -11.20 12.13
CA ASN A 102 5.92 -11.76 12.13
C ASN A 102 5.90 -13.23 12.55
N LEU A 103 6.87 -14.04 12.10
CA LEU A 103 7.01 -15.44 12.45
C LEU A 103 7.19 -15.62 13.98
N PHE A 104 7.99 -14.76 14.61
CA PHE A 104 8.23 -14.77 16.06
C PHE A 104 7.17 -14.05 16.90
N GLY A 105 6.11 -13.51 16.29
CA GLY A 105 5.05 -12.80 17.00
C GLY A 105 5.45 -11.41 17.52
N ILE A 106 6.64 -10.92 17.18
CA ILE A 106 7.15 -9.61 17.65
C ILE A 106 6.28 -8.47 17.09
N SER A 107 5.78 -8.62 15.88
CA SER A 107 4.86 -7.64 15.26
C SER A 107 3.55 -7.52 16.06
N GLU A 108 3.03 -8.63 16.61
CA GLU A 108 1.83 -8.62 17.48
C GLU A 108 2.11 -7.91 18.79
N TYR A 109 3.22 -8.23 19.42
CA TYR A 109 3.60 -7.58 20.68
C TYR A 109 3.74 -6.06 20.50
N PHE A 110 4.45 -5.64 19.47
CA PHE A 110 4.59 -4.21 19.16
C PHE A 110 3.25 -3.54 18.89
N PHE A 111 2.38 -4.19 18.10
CA PHE A 111 1.06 -3.67 17.78
C PHE A 111 0.16 -3.60 19.02
N SER A 112 0.20 -4.59 19.91
CA SER A 112 -0.55 -4.57 21.16
C SER A 112 -0.11 -3.41 22.08
N LEU A 113 1.19 -3.11 22.15
CA LEU A 113 1.70 -1.94 22.85
C LEU A 113 1.15 -0.63 22.24
N VAL A 114 1.19 -0.49 20.92
CA VAL A 114 0.66 0.70 20.25
C VAL A 114 -0.84 0.85 20.52
N MET A 115 -1.60 -0.24 20.57
CA MET A 115 -3.02 -0.22 20.91
C MET A 115 -3.27 0.13 22.38
N GLN A 116 -2.47 -0.39 23.29
CA GLN A 116 -2.61 -0.14 24.72
C GLN A 116 -2.30 1.34 25.08
N TYR A 117 -1.28 1.92 24.45
CA TYR A 117 -0.84 3.29 24.73
C TYR A 117 -1.42 4.33 23.75
N GLY A 118 -1.97 3.93 22.64
CA GLY A 118 -2.53 4.81 21.60
C GLY A 118 -3.88 5.46 21.95
N GLY A 119 -4.55 5.00 23.02
CA GLY A 119 -5.78 5.60 23.60
C GLY A 119 -7.05 5.60 22.74
N GLY A 120 -8.21 5.68 23.39
CA GLY A 120 -9.54 6.02 22.83
C GLY A 120 -9.99 5.20 21.63
N VAL A 121 -10.13 5.87 20.49
CA VAL A 121 -10.71 5.29 19.25
C VAL A 121 -9.91 4.08 18.70
N PHE A 122 -8.61 4.00 18.97
CA PHE A 122 -7.78 2.87 18.54
C PHE A 122 -8.05 1.62 19.38
N SER A 123 -8.20 1.74 20.69
CA SER A 123 -8.47 0.61 21.57
C SER A 123 -9.87 0.03 21.36
N GLU A 124 -10.90 0.87 21.18
CA GLU A 124 -12.27 0.43 20.90
C GLU A 124 -12.38 -0.33 19.58
N LYS A 125 -11.72 0.18 18.52
CA LYS A 125 -11.71 -0.51 17.23
C LYS A 125 -10.92 -1.81 17.26
N SER A 126 -9.82 -1.87 18.01
CA SER A 126 -9.03 -3.11 18.11
C SER A 126 -9.79 -4.21 18.85
N THR A 127 -10.50 -3.88 19.93
CA THR A 127 -11.35 -4.83 20.65
C THR A 127 -12.51 -5.31 19.80
N ALA A 128 -13.16 -4.41 19.06
CA ALA A 128 -14.22 -4.78 18.13
C ALA A 128 -13.71 -5.72 17.03
N TYR A 129 -12.49 -5.50 16.55
CA TYR A 129 -11.89 -6.34 15.50
C TYR A 129 -11.35 -7.68 16.03
N SER A 130 -10.84 -7.74 17.26
CA SER A 130 -10.34 -8.99 17.86
C SER A 130 -11.46 -9.98 18.20
N GLN A 131 -12.72 -9.52 18.28
CA GLN A 131 -13.90 -10.34 18.54
C GLN A 131 -14.51 -10.98 17.28
N ILE A 132 -14.01 -10.61 16.10
CA ILE A 132 -14.49 -11.20 14.83
C ILE A 132 -13.76 -12.54 14.62
N ASP A 133 -14.51 -13.64 14.61
CA ASP A 133 -13.99 -14.97 14.31
C ASP A 133 -13.23 -15.00 12.98
N GLY A 134 -12.04 -15.60 12.99
CA GLY A 134 -11.13 -15.62 11.82
C GLY A 134 -10.11 -14.48 11.77
N TYR A 135 -10.14 -13.53 12.71
CA TYR A 135 -9.23 -12.38 12.74
C TYR A 135 -7.77 -12.76 13.06
N ASN A 136 -7.58 -13.86 13.78
CA ASN A 136 -6.29 -14.39 14.22
C ASN A 136 -5.80 -15.60 13.41
N SER A 137 -6.27 -15.77 12.17
CA SER A 137 -5.74 -16.83 11.32
C SER A 137 -4.25 -16.58 11.04
N ASN A 138 -3.45 -17.64 11.03
CA ASN A 138 -2.02 -17.59 10.66
C ASN A 138 -1.85 -17.13 9.21
N ALA A 139 -1.97 -15.84 8.98
CA ALA A 139 -2.10 -15.21 7.68
C ALA A 139 -0.79 -15.09 6.89
N LEU A 140 0.35 -15.61 7.43
CA LEU A 140 1.65 -15.57 6.73
C LEU A 140 1.63 -16.29 5.37
N PHE A 141 0.77 -17.28 5.21
CA PHE A 141 0.57 -18.02 3.95
C PHE A 141 -0.81 -17.76 3.33
N SER A 142 -1.47 -16.66 3.72
CA SER A 142 -2.75 -16.27 3.14
C SER A 142 -2.60 -15.91 1.66
N PHE A 143 -3.68 -16.06 0.91
CA PHE A 143 -3.75 -15.62 -0.49
C PHE A 143 -3.31 -14.15 -0.65
N GLY A 144 -3.64 -13.31 0.33
CA GLY A 144 -3.23 -11.90 0.36
C GLY A 144 -1.72 -11.70 0.38
N VAL A 145 -0.98 -12.48 1.18
CA VAL A 145 0.50 -12.45 1.23
C VAL A 145 1.09 -12.95 -0.09
N LEU A 146 0.61 -14.10 -0.59
CA LEU A 146 1.12 -14.70 -1.81
C LEU A 146 0.89 -13.81 -3.04
N HIS A 147 -0.29 -13.21 -3.15
CA HIS A 147 -0.61 -12.28 -4.24
C HIS A 147 0.31 -11.05 -4.25
N ARG A 148 0.55 -10.43 -3.08
CA ARG A 148 1.43 -9.25 -3.00
C ARG A 148 2.90 -9.58 -3.18
N LEU A 149 3.33 -10.76 -2.70
CA LEU A 149 4.66 -11.29 -2.99
C LEU A 149 4.84 -11.46 -4.51
N ALA A 150 3.86 -12.05 -5.19
CA ALA A 150 3.90 -12.23 -6.62
C ALA A 150 4.01 -10.87 -7.35
N ILE A 151 3.20 -9.88 -6.99
CA ILE A 151 3.29 -8.52 -7.56
C ILE A 151 4.68 -7.92 -7.33
N PHE A 152 5.24 -8.04 -6.12
CA PHE A 152 6.57 -7.51 -5.81
C PHE A 152 7.65 -8.21 -6.65
N LEU A 153 7.65 -9.54 -6.73
CA LEU A 153 8.61 -10.31 -7.52
C LEU A 153 8.50 -10.01 -9.02
N ILE A 154 7.28 -9.97 -9.56
CA ILE A 154 7.03 -9.59 -10.95
C ILE A 154 7.57 -8.18 -11.23
N THR A 155 7.31 -7.23 -10.33
CA THR A 155 7.83 -5.87 -10.46
C THR A 155 9.35 -5.85 -10.44
N MET A 156 10.00 -6.59 -9.52
CA MET A 156 11.46 -6.68 -9.45
C MET A 156 12.10 -7.23 -10.74
N ILE A 157 11.46 -8.22 -11.36
CA ILE A 157 11.98 -8.87 -12.57
C ILE A 157 11.74 -7.99 -13.81
N LEU A 158 10.53 -7.43 -13.92
CA LEU A 158 10.07 -6.79 -15.14
C LEU A 158 10.30 -5.28 -15.18
N VAL A 159 10.53 -4.60 -14.06
CA VAL A 159 10.63 -3.14 -14.00
C VAL A 159 11.68 -2.57 -14.96
N ASN A 160 12.79 -3.27 -15.14
CA ASN A 160 13.85 -2.83 -16.06
C ASN A 160 13.47 -3.01 -17.54
N LYS A 161 12.53 -3.93 -17.84
CA LYS A 161 12.04 -4.21 -19.20
C LYS A 161 10.92 -3.24 -19.63
N ILE A 162 10.32 -2.52 -18.69
CA ILE A 162 9.25 -1.56 -19.00
C ILE A 162 9.87 -0.36 -19.74
N PRO A 163 9.27 0.09 -20.86
CA PRO A 163 9.71 1.29 -21.59
C PRO A 163 9.29 2.57 -20.85
N ALA A 164 9.92 2.83 -19.71
CA ALA A 164 9.66 3.98 -18.85
C ALA A 164 10.97 4.61 -18.39
N ASP A 165 10.93 5.87 -17.97
CA ASP A 165 12.09 6.53 -17.40
C ASP A 165 12.50 5.95 -16.04
N ALA A 166 13.73 6.20 -15.62
CA ALA A 166 14.30 5.66 -14.38
C ALA A 166 13.50 6.05 -13.14
N ARG A 167 12.85 7.23 -13.15
CA ARG A 167 12.06 7.72 -12.03
C ARG A 167 10.74 6.96 -11.90
N LEU A 168 10.06 6.72 -13.01
CA LEU A 168 8.82 5.95 -13.02
C LEU A 168 9.08 4.50 -12.63
N LYS A 169 10.18 3.90 -13.10
CA LYS A 169 10.63 2.57 -12.65
C LYS A 169 10.86 2.51 -11.16
N LYS A 170 11.51 3.53 -10.59
CA LYS A 170 11.73 3.65 -9.15
C LYS A 170 10.40 3.76 -8.39
N ILE A 171 9.44 4.55 -8.89
CA ILE A 171 8.10 4.66 -8.29
C ILE A 171 7.41 3.29 -8.22
N PHE A 172 7.38 2.53 -9.31
CA PHE A 172 6.79 1.19 -9.31
C PHE A 172 7.47 0.26 -8.32
N MET A 173 8.80 0.27 -8.27
CA MET A 173 9.56 -0.59 -7.35
C MET A 173 9.29 -0.23 -5.89
N VAL A 174 9.34 1.05 -5.54
CA VAL A 174 9.10 1.52 -4.16
C VAL A 174 7.65 1.29 -3.77
N ALA A 175 6.69 1.51 -4.66
CA ALA A 175 5.28 1.25 -4.38
C ALA A 175 4.99 -0.23 -4.14
N ALA A 176 5.53 -1.13 -4.98
CA ALA A 176 5.40 -2.58 -4.81
C ALA A 176 6.06 -3.07 -3.51
N PHE A 177 7.25 -2.53 -3.19
CA PHE A 177 7.95 -2.82 -1.95
C PHE A 177 7.13 -2.41 -0.72
N ILE A 178 6.65 -1.16 -0.67
CA ILE A 178 5.88 -0.65 0.47
C ILE A 178 4.58 -1.43 0.64
N ASN A 179 3.87 -1.70 -0.47
CA ASN A 179 2.65 -2.50 -0.44
C ASN A 179 2.89 -3.86 0.23
N PHE A 180 3.90 -4.59 -0.23
CA PHE A 180 4.20 -5.92 0.32
C PHE A 180 4.74 -5.84 1.74
N PHE A 181 5.66 -4.92 2.04
CA PHE A 181 6.26 -4.74 3.37
C PHE A 181 5.20 -4.41 4.44
N VAL A 182 4.33 -3.43 4.17
CA VAL A 182 3.25 -3.04 5.10
C VAL A 182 2.27 -4.18 5.31
N TYR A 183 1.86 -4.84 4.21
CA TYR A 183 0.95 -5.97 4.33
C TYR A 183 1.55 -7.12 5.13
N LEU A 184 2.80 -7.48 4.86
CA LEU A 184 3.48 -8.55 5.56
C LEU A 184 3.63 -8.23 7.06
N THR A 185 4.02 -7.00 7.40
CA THR A 185 4.18 -6.57 8.80
C THR A 185 2.86 -6.64 9.58
N LEU A 186 1.73 -6.37 8.91
CA LEU A 186 0.39 -6.35 9.51
C LEU A 186 -0.43 -7.60 9.20
N SER A 187 0.15 -8.63 8.58
CA SER A 187 -0.59 -9.77 8.00
C SER A 187 -1.40 -10.57 9.02
N ARG A 188 -0.97 -10.61 10.28
CA ARG A 188 -1.74 -11.26 11.35
C ARG A 188 -3.04 -10.50 11.70
N TYR A 189 -3.13 -9.23 11.32
CA TYR A 189 -4.33 -8.42 11.42
C TYR A 189 -4.88 -8.19 10.02
N GLU A 190 -5.44 -9.24 9.41
CA GLU A 190 -5.81 -9.28 7.99
C GLU A 190 -6.64 -8.06 7.54
N LEU A 191 -7.59 -7.63 8.36
CA LEU A 191 -8.43 -6.48 8.04
C LEU A 191 -7.62 -5.15 8.05
N ILE A 192 -6.65 -5.01 8.96
CA ILE A 192 -5.77 -3.83 9.03
C ILE A 192 -4.74 -3.90 7.91
N ALA A 193 -4.18 -5.09 7.69
CA ALA A 193 -3.22 -5.34 6.62
C ALA A 193 -3.83 -5.03 5.25
N THR A 194 -5.04 -5.52 4.97
CA THR A 194 -5.76 -5.27 3.72
C THR A 194 -6.07 -3.79 3.52
N ARG A 195 -6.47 -3.08 4.56
CA ARG A 195 -6.81 -1.65 4.48
C ARG A 195 -5.59 -0.74 4.51
N GLY A 196 -4.49 -1.16 5.16
CA GLY A 196 -3.25 -0.39 5.25
C GLY A 196 -2.31 -0.56 4.06
N SER A 197 -2.37 -1.69 3.38
CA SER A 197 -1.50 -2.04 2.24
C SER A 197 -2.14 -1.68 0.92
N LEU A 198 -2.50 -0.49 0.60
CA LEU A 198 -2.99 -0.21 -0.76
C LEU A 198 -3.87 -1.31 -1.34
N SER A 199 -4.74 -1.71 -0.58
CA SER A 199 -5.74 -2.60 -1.14
C SER A 199 -6.52 -1.91 -2.22
#